data_158c4f4c5cc509de60fe71536f5332d8
#
_entry.id   158c4f4c5cc509de60fe71536f5332d8
#
_cell.length_a   1.000
_cell.length_b   1.000
_cell.length_c   1.000
_cell.angle_alpha   90.00
_cell.angle_beta   90.00
_cell.angle_gamma   90.00
#
_symmetry.space_group_name_H-M   'P 1'
#
loop_
_entity.id
_entity.type
_entity.pdbx_description
1 polymer ?
#
loop_
_entity_poly.entity_id
_entity_poly.type
_entity_poly.pdbx_seq_one_letter_code
_entity_poly.pdbx_strand_id
1 'polypeptide(L)'
;DTWKSRGLGDVYKRQERLWYELSRELVASGSVEKFTATVIDNNGDAAEEEVVRIGNFNVVSEGEYLTYLTGRGAYETLPKQPSRFLDGSYDIFDEDSGFVQFAIDPTGPQGGALLVNLISLPSFFEQIQYGRITGYTIILLFLIATGVFAWRFYSLFTINNAIKKEVSGEETSDNPLSRIFAVA
;
A
#
# COMPACT_ATOMS: atom_id res chain seq x y z
N ASP A 1 30.57 6.75 56.08
CA ASP A 1 31.01 6.46 54.69
C ASP A 1 30.34 5.28 54.03
N THR A 2 29.54 4.49 54.75
CA THR A 2 28.80 3.33 54.18
C THR A 2 27.56 3.69 53.31
N TRP A 3 27.10 4.90 53.38
CA TRP A 3 25.95 5.39 52.58
C TRP A 3 26.31 5.61 51.11
N LYS A 4 27.47 6.17 50.85
CA LYS A 4 27.91 6.46 49.47
C LYS A 4 28.22 5.20 48.69
N SER A 5 28.75 4.16 49.35
CA SER A 5 29.10 2.91 48.69
C SER A 5 27.87 2.08 48.27
N ARG A 6 26.74 2.12 49.03
CA ARG A 6 25.50 1.44 48.67
C ARG A 6 24.84 2.10 47.45
N GLY A 7 24.79 3.43 47.40
CA GLY A 7 24.22 4.15 46.28
C GLY A 7 24.98 3.95 44.96
N LEU A 8 26.32 3.92 45.00
CA LEU A 8 27.14 3.64 43.82
C LEU A 8 26.95 2.21 43.30
N GLY A 9 26.91 1.21 44.21
CA GLY A 9 26.66 -0.19 43.80
C GLY A 9 25.34 -0.40 43.10
N ASP A 10 24.26 0.29 43.53
CA ASP A 10 22.97 0.24 42.89
C ASP A 10 22.96 0.92 41.52
N VAL A 11 23.72 2.01 41.35
CA VAL A 11 23.85 2.69 40.04
C VAL A 11 24.53 1.77 39.02
N TYR A 12 25.65 1.11 39.42
CA TYR A 12 26.36 0.20 38.53
C TYR A 12 25.50 -1.01 38.12
N LYS A 13 24.77 -1.59 39.06
CA LYS A 13 23.83 -2.70 38.75
C LYS A 13 22.70 -2.27 37.80
N ARG A 14 22.19 -1.06 37.95
CA ARG A 14 21.19 -0.52 37.02
C ARG A 14 21.77 -0.27 35.65
N GLN A 15 23.03 0.22 35.56
CA GLN A 15 23.71 0.39 34.28
C GLN A 15 23.95 -0.96 33.59
N GLU A 16 24.44 -1.97 34.35
CA GLU A 16 24.66 -3.31 33.80
C GLU A 16 23.35 -3.91 33.24
N ARG A 17 22.27 -3.79 34.01
CA ARG A 17 20.96 -4.26 33.56
C ARG A 17 20.48 -3.50 32.33
N LEU A 18 20.67 -2.20 32.27
CA LEU A 18 20.34 -1.39 31.10
C LEU A 18 21.09 -1.85 29.85
N TRP A 19 22.39 -2.06 29.96
CA TRP A 19 23.19 -2.57 28.84
C TRP A 19 22.77 -3.96 28.40
N TYR A 20 22.44 -4.82 29.35
CA TYR A 20 21.91 -6.15 29.03
C TYR A 20 20.60 -6.08 28.26
N GLU A 21 19.64 -5.28 28.72
CA GLU A 21 18.34 -5.13 28.05
C GLU A 21 18.50 -4.47 26.67
N LEU A 22 19.35 -3.44 26.54
CA LEU A 22 19.65 -2.83 25.25
C LEU A 22 20.28 -3.83 24.26
N SER A 23 21.21 -4.64 24.74
CA SER A 23 21.84 -5.66 23.89
C SER A 23 20.85 -6.73 23.49
N ARG A 24 19.97 -7.14 24.38
CA ARG A 24 18.91 -8.09 24.09
C ARG A 24 17.93 -7.57 23.04
N GLU A 25 17.49 -6.32 23.16
CA GLU A 25 16.64 -5.67 22.19
C GLU A 25 17.32 -5.52 20.82
N LEU A 26 18.62 -5.20 20.82
CA LEU A 26 19.40 -5.10 19.58
C LEU A 26 19.45 -6.45 18.85
N VAL A 27 19.68 -7.54 19.55
CA VAL A 27 19.70 -8.88 18.98
C VAL A 27 18.30 -9.28 18.49
N ALA A 28 17.27 -9.04 19.31
CA ALA A 28 15.88 -9.37 18.96
C ALA A 28 15.38 -8.58 17.75
N SER A 29 15.82 -7.32 17.59
CA SER A 29 15.43 -6.50 16.44
C SER A 29 16.00 -6.99 15.10
N GLY A 30 17.10 -7.76 15.15
CA GLY A 30 17.73 -8.35 13.96
C GLY A 30 17.36 -9.82 13.70
N SER A 31 16.54 -10.45 14.56
CA SER A 31 16.19 -11.87 14.42
C SER A 31 14.83 -12.05 13.71
N VAL A 32 14.74 -13.12 12.92
CA VAL A 32 13.49 -13.64 12.38
C VAL A 32 13.22 -14.96 13.09
N GLU A 33 12.06 -15.11 13.70
CA GLU A 33 11.71 -16.28 14.51
C GLU A 33 10.32 -16.78 14.18
N LYS A 34 10.17 -18.11 13.98
CA LYS A 34 8.90 -18.81 13.87
C LYS A 34 8.51 -19.39 15.23
N PHE A 35 7.27 -19.20 15.65
CA PHE A 35 6.74 -19.77 16.88
C PHE A 35 5.21 -19.85 16.82
N THR A 36 4.60 -20.65 17.69
CA THR A 36 3.13 -20.74 17.80
C THR A 36 2.62 -19.68 18.75
N ALA A 37 1.55 -18.99 18.35
CA ALA A 37 0.90 -17.97 19.16
C ALA A 37 -0.61 -17.98 18.95
N THR A 38 -1.34 -17.36 19.89
CA THR A 38 -2.79 -17.17 19.74
C THR A 38 -3.05 -16.02 18.77
N VAL A 39 -3.71 -16.30 17.68
CA VAL A 39 -4.14 -15.33 16.66
C VAL A 39 -5.66 -15.21 16.72
N ILE A 40 -6.15 -13.99 16.69
CA ILE A 40 -7.58 -13.66 16.65
C ILE A 40 -7.89 -13.18 15.23
N ASP A 41 -8.76 -13.93 14.56
CA ASP A 41 -9.22 -13.56 13.21
C ASP A 41 -10.20 -12.38 13.26
N ASN A 42 -10.44 -11.77 12.10
CA ASN A 42 -11.39 -10.67 11.91
C ASN A 42 -12.83 -10.99 12.36
N ASN A 43 -13.18 -12.27 12.48
CA ASN A 43 -14.46 -12.73 13.02
C ASN A 43 -14.50 -12.78 14.55
N GLY A 44 -13.36 -12.63 15.22
CA GLY A 44 -13.20 -12.71 16.67
C GLY A 44 -12.89 -14.13 17.18
N ASP A 45 -12.68 -15.10 16.29
CA ASP A 45 -12.29 -16.45 16.65
C ASP A 45 -10.80 -16.51 16.97
N ALA A 46 -10.44 -17.17 18.09
CA ALA A 46 -9.06 -17.32 18.51
C ALA A 46 -8.56 -18.73 18.21
N ALA A 47 -7.46 -18.83 17.50
CA ALA A 47 -6.79 -20.07 17.17
C ALA A 47 -5.29 -20.01 17.52
N GLU A 48 -4.67 -21.17 17.77
CA GLU A 48 -3.21 -21.25 17.83
C GLU A 48 -2.66 -21.46 16.42
N GLU A 49 -1.89 -20.50 15.96
CA GLU A 49 -1.29 -20.49 14.62
C GLU A 49 0.23 -20.32 14.70
N GLU A 50 0.89 -20.79 13.65
CA GLU A 50 2.30 -20.51 13.47
C GLU A 50 2.46 -19.07 13.00
N VAL A 51 3.30 -18.31 13.68
CA VAL A 51 3.59 -16.90 13.36
C VAL A 51 5.08 -16.70 13.13
N VAL A 52 5.42 -15.83 12.21
CA VAL A 52 6.79 -15.40 11.94
C VAL A 52 6.94 -13.96 12.43
N ARG A 53 7.85 -13.76 13.36
CA ARG A 53 8.20 -12.45 13.89
C ARG A 53 9.47 -11.94 13.20
N ILE A 54 9.39 -10.76 12.63
CA ILE A 54 10.50 -10.08 11.96
C ILE A 54 11.00 -8.97 12.88
N GLY A 55 12.00 -9.27 13.65
CA GLY A 55 12.56 -8.37 14.65
C GLY A 55 11.52 -7.87 15.64
N ASN A 56 11.56 -6.57 15.90
CA ASN A 56 10.56 -5.85 16.72
C ASN A 56 9.57 -5.08 15.85
N PHE A 57 9.46 -5.39 14.56
CA PHE A 57 8.73 -4.58 13.60
C PHE A 57 7.39 -5.19 13.20
N ASN A 58 7.42 -6.40 12.66
CA ASN A 58 6.24 -7.04 12.11
C ASN A 58 6.09 -8.48 12.59
N VAL A 59 4.83 -8.93 12.61
CA VAL A 59 4.47 -10.33 12.79
C VAL A 59 3.51 -10.70 11.68
N VAL A 60 3.70 -11.87 11.08
CA VAL A 60 2.84 -12.42 10.03
C VAL A 60 2.46 -13.85 10.34
N SER A 61 1.24 -14.25 9.96
CA SER A 61 0.76 -15.62 9.96
C SER A 61 0.11 -15.93 8.61
N GLU A 62 0.43 -17.06 8.03
CA GLU A 62 -0.12 -17.50 6.72
C GLU A 62 -0.12 -16.41 5.63
N GLY A 63 0.89 -15.52 5.65
CA GLY A 63 1.01 -14.41 4.72
C GLY A 63 0.26 -13.14 5.11
N GLU A 64 -0.52 -13.13 6.19
CA GLU A 64 -1.23 -11.98 6.69
C GLU A 64 -0.46 -11.22 7.78
N TYR A 65 -0.51 -9.90 7.75
CA TYR A 65 0.07 -9.06 8.79
C TYR A 65 -0.80 -9.05 10.03
N LEU A 66 -0.15 -9.19 11.20
CA LEU A 66 -0.78 -9.21 12.50
C LEU A 66 -0.41 -7.99 13.33
N THR A 67 -1.29 -7.63 14.25
CA THR A 67 -1.06 -6.61 15.29
C THR A 67 -1.06 -7.26 16.67
N TYR A 68 -0.13 -6.87 17.54
CA TYR A 68 -0.07 -7.39 18.91
C TYR A 68 -1.02 -6.65 19.84
N LEU A 69 -1.94 -7.38 20.48
CA LEU A 69 -2.85 -6.87 21.50
C LEU A 69 -2.20 -6.97 22.88
N THR A 70 -1.58 -5.89 23.34
CA THR A 70 -0.85 -5.82 24.61
C THR A 70 -1.71 -6.25 25.81
N GLY A 71 -3.02 -5.97 25.79
CA GLY A 71 -3.93 -6.30 26.89
C GLY A 71 -4.37 -7.77 26.96
N ARG A 72 -4.23 -8.52 25.86
CA ARG A 72 -4.66 -9.94 25.77
C ARG A 72 -3.50 -10.91 25.61
N GLY A 73 -2.31 -10.42 25.29
CA GLY A 73 -1.16 -11.28 24.99
C GLY A 73 -1.35 -12.14 23.73
N ALA A 74 -2.18 -11.68 22.81
CA ALA A 74 -2.54 -12.35 21.56
C ALA A 74 -2.27 -11.43 20.38
N TYR A 75 -2.21 -12.01 19.19
CA TYR A 75 -2.13 -11.27 17.93
C TYR A 75 -3.51 -11.18 17.29
N GLU A 76 -3.78 -10.13 16.57
CA GLU A 76 -5.02 -9.92 15.83
C GLU A 76 -4.70 -9.67 14.36
N THR A 77 -5.43 -10.32 13.47
CA THR A 77 -5.31 -10.10 12.04
C THR A 77 -5.76 -8.68 11.68
N LEU A 78 -4.96 -7.98 10.88
CA LEU A 78 -5.35 -6.64 10.42
C LEU A 78 -6.64 -6.71 9.60
N PRO A 79 -7.65 -5.89 9.90
CA PRO A 79 -8.95 -5.91 9.21
C PRO A 79 -8.86 -5.66 7.70
N LYS A 80 -7.81 -4.98 7.28
CA LYS A 80 -7.47 -4.75 5.87
C LYS A 80 -5.99 -5.00 5.68
N GLN A 81 -5.67 -5.94 4.83
CA GLN A 81 -4.29 -6.32 4.53
C GLN A 81 -3.67 -5.41 3.46
N PRO A 82 -2.37 -5.13 3.53
CA PRO A 82 -1.66 -4.32 2.54
C PRO A 82 -1.40 -5.12 1.26
N SER A 83 -2.38 -5.22 0.37
CA SER A 83 -2.34 -6.07 -0.82
C SER A 83 -1.08 -5.93 -1.68
N ARG A 84 -0.41 -4.78 -1.60
CA ARG A 84 0.84 -4.53 -2.35
C ARG A 84 2.04 -5.28 -1.79
N PHE A 85 1.99 -5.72 -0.54
CA PHE A 85 3.13 -6.29 0.20
C PHE A 85 2.88 -7.73 0.66
N LEU A 86 1.75 -8.32 0.29
CA LEU A 86 1.38 -9.68 0.69
C LEU A 86 2.31 -10.74 0.09
N ASP A 87 2.78 -10.55 -1.14
CA ASP A 87 3.67 -11.53 -1.78
C ASP A 87 4.90 -11.81 -0.91
N GLY A 88 5.56 -10.74 -0.40
CA GLY A 88 6.70 -10.89 0.51
C GLY A 88 6.36 -11.49 1.88
N SER A 89 5.11 -11.37 2.34
CA SER A 89 4.68 -12.00 3.59
C SER A 89 4.40 -13.50 3.45
N TYR A 90 3.92 -13.95 2.29
CA TYR A 90 3.84 -15.36 1.97
C TYR A 90 5.23 -15.99 1.82
N ASP A 91 6.11 -15.33 1.09
CA ASP A 91 7.47 -15.82 0.86
C ASP A 91 8.24 -16.02 2.17
N ILE A 92 8.16 -15.07 3.13
CA ILE A 92 8.86 -15.19 4.41
C ILE A 92 8.24 -16.25 5.34
N PHE A 93 6.96 -16.55 5.15
CA PHE A 93 6.28 -17.60 5.90
C PHE A 93 6.66 -19.00 5.39
N ASP A 94 6.75 -19.16 4.08
CA ASP A 94 7.01 -20.45 3.43
C ASP A 94 8.51 -20.82 3.41
N GLU A 95 9.42 -19.84 3.36
CA GLU A 95 10.85 -20.10 3.30
C GLU A 95 11.49 -20.16 4.70
N ASP A 96 12.17 -21.29 4.98
CA ASP A 96 12.91 -21.48 6.24
C ASP A 96 14.34 -20.91 6.21
N SER A 97 14.88 -20.64 5.02
CA SER A 97 16.25 -20.13 4.85
C SER A 97 16.43 -19.42 3.51
N GLY A 98 17.18 -18.32 3.51
CA GLY A 98 17.45 -17.57 2.30
C GLY A 98 17.29 -16.06 2.50
N PHE A 99 17.15 -15.34 1.38
CA PHE A 99 16.87 -13.91 1.37
C PHE A 99 15.52 -13.68 0.75
N VAL A 100 14.60 -13.15 1.54
CA VAL A 100 13.25 -12.77 1.12
C VAL A 100 13.11 -11.26 1.16
N GLN A 101 12.43 -10.69 0.16
CA GLN A 101 12.10 -9.28 0.16
C GLN A 101 10.81 -9.05 0.94
N PHE A 102 10.91 -8.42 2.10
CA PHE A 102 9.79 -8.17 3.00
C PHE A 102 9.61 -6.69 3.30
N ALA A 103 8.35 -6.22 3.36
CA ALA A 103 8.03 -4.85 3.74
C ALA A 103 7.99 -4.70 5.27
N ILE A 104 8.99 -4.02 5.82
CA ILE A 104 9.09 -3.76 7.26
C ILE A 104 8.41 -2.44 7.61
N ASP A 105 7.58 -2.46 8.64
CA ASP A 105 7.05 -1.25 9.24
C ASP A 105 7.96 -0.79 10.40
N PRO A 106 8.71 0.31 10.23
CA PRO A 106 9.62 0.80 11.26
C PRO A 106 8.91 1.38 12.49
N THR A 107 7.60 1.57 12.45
CA THR A 107 6.83 2.14 13.57
C THR A 107 6.43 1.10 14.62
N GLY A 108 6.72 -0.19 14.35
CA GLY A 108 6.65 -1.29 15.30
C GLY A 108 5.26 -1.90 15.49
N PRO A 109 5.21 -3.04 16.22
CA PRO A 109 4.01 -3.87 16.34
C PRO A 109 2.87 -3.26 17.16
N GLN A 110 3.12 -2.18 17.88
CA GLN A 110 2.12 -1.49 18.73
C GLN A 110 1.19 -0.55 17.96
N GLY A 111 0.98 -0.79 16.72
CA GLY A 111 0.10 0.00 15.89
C GLY A 111 0.89 0.72 14.81
N GLY A 112 1.64 -0.06 14.06
CA GLY A 112 2.32 0.37 12.88
C GLY A 112 1.49 1.38 12.13
N ALA A 113 1.62 2.63 12.52
CA ALA A 113 0.81 3.69 11.95
C ALA A 113 1.08 3.81 10.45
N LEU A 114 2.22 3.32 9.99
CA LEU A 114 2.62 3.44 8.60
C LEU A 114 1.91 2.40 7.73
N LEU A 115 1.91 1.12 8.10
CA LEU A 115 1.15 0.09 7.39
C LEU A 115 -0.36 0.34 7.50
N VAL A 116 -0.88 0.63 8.69
CA VAL A 116 -2.29 0.93 8.91
C VAL A 116 -2.72 2.17 8.12
N ASN A 117 -1.91 3.21 8.05
CA ASN A 117 -2.21 4.41 7.26
C ASN A 117 -2.13 4.15 5.75
N LEU A 118 -1.17 3.33 5.29
CA LEU A 118 -1.11 2.91 3.87
C LEU A 118 -2.32 2.05 3.48
N ILE A 119 -2.77 1.18 4.38
CA ILE A 119 -3.97 0.36 4.22
C ILE A 119 -5.24 1.22 4.19
N SER A 120 -5.27 2.29 4.98
CA SER A 120 -6.41 3.22 5.04
C SER A 120 -6.54 4.13 3.82
N LEU A 121 -5.51 4.19 2.95
CA LEU A 121 -5.63 4.93 1.69
C LEU A 121 -6.64 4.21 0.78
N PRO A 122 -7.77 4.87 0.44
CA PRO A 122 -8.77 4.25 -0.40
C PRO A 122 -8.21 4.01 -1.79
N SER A 123 -8.48 2.83 -2.34
CA SER A 123 -8.19 2.50 -3.73
C SER A 123 -8.90 3.49 -4.67
N PHE A 124 -8.36 3.67 -5.89
CA PHE A 124 -8.98 4.55 -6.90
C PHE A 124 -10.46 4.25 -7.13
N PHE A 125 -10.84 2.98 -7.16
CA PHE A 125 -12.26 2.57 -7.27
C PHE A 125 -13.07 2.89 -6.02
N GLU A 126 -12.50 2.71 -4.84
CA GLU A 126 -13.14 3.11 -3.58
C GLU A 126 -13.35 4.62 -3.51
N GLN A 127 -12.41 5.43 -4.00
CA GLN A 127 -12.56 6.88 -4.06
C GLN A 127 -13.74 7.30 -4.94
N ILE A 128 -13.94 6.62 -6.09
CA ILE A 128 -15.11 6.85 -6.97
C ILE A 128 -16.40 6.49 -6.22
N GLN A 129 -16.39 5.37 -5.51
CA GLN A 129 -17.55 4.89 -4.76
C GLN A 129 -17.91 5.82 -3.58
N TYR A 130 -16.91 6.41 -2.91
CA TYR A 130 -17.15 7.43 -1.89
C TYR A 130 -17.80 8.71 -2.46
N GLY A 131 -17.58 9.02 -3.73
CA GLY A 131 -18.24 10.13 -4.43
C GLY A 131 -19.73 9.95 -4.62
N ARG A 132 -20.29 8.76 -4.34
CA ARG A 132 -21.72 8.43 -4.49
C ARG A 132 -22.28 8.94 -5.83
N ILE A 133 -23.51 9.49 -5.79
CA ILE A 133 -24.23 10.02 -6.98
C ILE A 133 -23.42 11.11 -7.68
N THR A 134 -22.78 11.99 -6.93
CA THR A 134 -21.99 13.09 -7.50
C THR A 134 -20.78 12.58 -8.29
N GLY A 135 -20.07 11.57 -7.77
CA GLY A 135 -18.94 10.94 -8.46
C GLY A 135 -19.36 10.31 -9.80
N TYR A 136 -20.45 9.56 -9.81
CA TYR A 136 -20.97 8.95 -11.05
C TYR A 136 -21.44 10.00 -12.06
N THR A 137 -22.06 11.09 -11.60
CA THR A 137 -22.50 12.19 -12.48
C THR A 137 -21.31 12.85 -13.16
N ILE A 138 -20.22 13.09 -12.43
CA ILE A 138 -18.99 13.67 -13.00
C ILE A 138 -18.39 12.74 -14.04
N ILE A 139 -18.31 11.44 -13.77
CA ILE A 139 -17.80 10.45 -14.72
C ILE A 139 -18.66 10.40 -15.98
N LEU A 140 -20.00 10.42 -15.84
CA LEU A 140 -20.93 10.44 -16.97
C LEU A 140 -20.71 11.68 -17.85
N LEU A 141 -20.62 12.87 -17.25
CA LEU A 141 -20.36 14.11 -17.97
C LEU A 141 -19.00 14.07 -18.68
N PHE A 142 -17.98 13.53 -18.02
CA PHE A 142 -16.66 13.35 -18.62
C PHE A 142 -16.70 12.43 -19.84
N LEU A 143 -17.42 11.32 -19.77
CA LEU A 143 -17.59 10.39 -20.91
C LEU A 143 -18.31 11.06 -22.08
N ILE A 144 -19.39 11.81 -21.82
CA ILE A 144 -20.12 12.57 -22.85
C ILE A 144 -19.18 13.60 -23.49
N ALA A 145 -18.48 14.38 -22.70
CA ALA A 145 -17.55 15.38 -23.20
C ALA A 145 -16.42 14.77 -24.04
N THR A 146 -15.87 13.65 -23.58
CA THR A 146 -14.85 12.89 -24.33
C THR A 146 -15.39 12.34 -25.63
N GLY A 147 -16.61 11.85 -25.65
CA GLY A 147 -17.29 11.37 -26.86
C GLY A 147 -17.48 12.48 -27.90
N VAL A 148 -17.96 13.64 -27.47
CA VAL A 148 -18.13 14.82 -28.35
C VAL A 148 -16.77 15.31 -28.85
N PHE A 149 -15.76 15.34 -27.99
CA PHE A 149 -14.39 15.69 -28.37
C PHE A 149 -13.82 14.73 -29.42
N ALA A 150 -13.96 13.44 -29.21
CA ALA A 150 -13.46 12.42 -30.13
C ALA A 150 -14.17 12.51 -31.50
N TRP A 151 -15.49 12.70 -31.51
CA TRP A 151 -16.25 12.91 -32.75
C TRP A 151 -15.78 14.16 -33.49
N ARG A 152 -15.64 15.27 -32.79
CA ARG A 152 -15.17 16.52 -33.39
C ARG A 152 -13.75 16.41 -33.92
N PHE A 153 -12.87 15.78 -33.16
CA PHE A 153 -11.50 15.52 -33.56
C PHE A 153 -11.43 14.67 -34.84
N TYR A 154 -12.20 13.58 -34.91
CA TYR A 154 -12.29 12.74 -36.08
C TYR A 154 -12.83 13.51 -37.32
N SER A 155 -13.88 14.29 -37.14
CA SER A 155 -14.46 15.14 -38.20
C SER A 155 -13.44 16.16 -38.73
N LEU A 156 -12.72 16.84 -37.84
CA LEU A 156 -11.69 17.79 -38.24
C LEU A 156 -10.50 17.12 -38.89
N PHE A 157 -10.11 15.95 -38.46
CA PHE A 157 -9.02 15.17 -39.03
C PHE A 157 -9.35 14.72 -40.46
N THR A 158 -10.56 14.25 -40.70
CA THR A 158 -11.02 13.87 -42.06
C THR A 158 -11.07 15.06 -43.00
N ILE A 159 -11.58 16.22 -42.55
CA ILE A 159 -11.63 17.44 -43.32
C ILE A 159 -10.21 17.93 -43.65
N ASN A 160 -9.32 17.93 -42.69
CA ASN A 160 -7.94 18.33 -42.89
C ASN A 160 -7.20 17.44 -43.90
N ASN A 161 -7.45 16.13 -43.88
CA ASN A 161 -6.88 15.22 -44.88
C ASN A 161 -7.47 15.43 -46.26
N ALA A 162 -8.77 15.73 -46.39
CA ALA A 162 -9.40 16.07 -47.65
C ALA A 162 -8.82 17.37 -48.24
N ILE A 163 -8.66 18.41 -47.42
CA ILE A 163 -8.03 19.69 -47.84
C ILE A 163 -6.59 19.47 -48.30
N LYS A 164 -5.81 18.64 -47.58
CA LYS A 164 -4.41 18.34 -47.99
C LYS A 164 -4.34 17.67 -49.34
N LYS A 165 -5.22 16.70 -49.63
CA LYS A 165 -5.27 16.01 -50.95
C LYS A 165 -5.62 16.97 -52.09
N GLU A 166 -6.55 17.88 -51.87
CA GLU A 166 -6.94 18.87 -52.86
C GLU A 166 -5.84 19.88 -53.17
N VAL A 167 -5.16 20.34 -52.12
CA VAL A 167 -3.98 21.22 -52.28
C VAL A 167 -2.83 20.52 -53.04
N SER A 168 -2.70 19.19 -52.90
CA SER A 168 -1.73 18.35 -53.60
C SER A 168 -2.15 18.06 -55.05
N GLY A 169 -3.36 18.42 -55.48
CA GLY A 169 -3.84 18.19 -56.86
C GLY A 169 -4.28 16.75 -57.15
N GLU A 170 -4.48 15.92 -56.14
CA GLU A 170 -4.77 14.49 -56.31
C GLU A 170 -6.25 14.18 -56.52
N GLU A 171 -7.18 14.92 -55.92
CA GLU A 171 -8.64 14.70 -56.07
C GLU A 171 -9.45 15.94 -55.70
N THR A 172 -10.57 16.16 -56.42
CA THR A 172 -11.61 17.16 -56.07
C THR A 172 -12.63 16.50 -55.16
N SER A 173 -12.64 16.80 -53.88
CA SER A 173 -13.63 16.28 -52.93
C SER A 173 -14.53 17.40 -52.45
N ASP A 174 -15.79 17.07 -52.07
CA ASP A 174 -16.73 18.03 -51.48
C ASP A 174 -16.27 18.44 -50.07
N ASN A 175 -15.39 19.42 -50.01
CA ASN A 175 -14.85 19.98 -48.76
C ASN A 175 -15.08 21.50 -48.72
N PRO A 176 -14.88 22.18 -47.59
CA PRO A 176 -15.08 23.62 -47.47
C PRO A 176 -14.26 24.46 -48.43
N LEU A 177 -13.06 23.96 -48.80
CA LEU A 177 -12.18 24.67 -49.72
C LEU A 177 -12.68 24.63 -51.18
N SER A 178 -13.15 23.45 -51.63
CA SER A 178 -13.71 23.29 -52.99
C SER A 178 -14.96 24.15 -53.20
N ARG A 179 -15.79 24.32 -52.17
CA ARG A 179 -16.97 25.19 -52.22
C ARG A 179 -16.59 26.67 -52.37
N ILE A 180 -15.49 27.11 -51.78
CA ILE A 180 -15.00 28.47 -51.92
C ILE A 180 -14.46 28.69 -53.33
N PHE A 181 -13.70 27.74 -53.88
CA PHE A 181 -13.17 27.84 -55.25
C PHE A 181 -14.29 27.74 -56.34
N ALA A 182 -15.38 27.07 -56.06
CA ALA A 182 -16.51 26.98 -56.96
C ALA A 182 -17.35 28.29 -57.09
N VAL A 183 -17.18 29.21 -56.14
CA VAL A 183 -17.92 30.49 -56.08
C VAL A 183 -17.05 31.67 -56.52
N ALA A 184 -15.73 31.50 -56.59
CA ALA A 184 -14.76 32.52 -57.04
C ALA A 184 -14.52 32.42 -58.57
#